data_8a44132cb9aa92694729d397c1c3d04f
#
_entry.id   8a44132cb9aa92694729d397c1c3d04f
#
_cell.length_a   1.000
_cell.length_b   1.000
_cell.length_c   1.000
_cell.angle_alpha   90.00
_cell.angle_beta   90.00
_cell.angle_gamma   90.00
#
_symmetry.space_group_name_H-M   'P 1'
#
loop_
_entity.id
_entity.type
_entity.pdbx_description
1 polymer ?
#
loop_
_entity_poly.entity_id
_entity_poly.type
_entity_poly.pdbx_seq_one_letter_code
_entity_poly.pdbx_strand_id
1 'polypeptide(L)'
;MVAFALVGLTACGQLDMSAVEQQRVQLKSTVAEASLLVSGAAQSEFTAPFVKARAEELSDDAGNVESGLADSQVAPPARARAAKLREAARLLAAAMDRLRASPGDPRLAARLSAQLKEAQAALDAA
;
A
#
# COMPACT_ATOMS: atom_id res chain seq x y z
N MET A 1 26.69 -20.56 -5.75
CA MET A 1 26.25 -20.16 -5.38
C MET A 1 25.95 -18.86 -5.33
N VAL A 2 25.64 -18.36 -5.40
CA VAL A 2 25.38 -17.28 -5.14
C VAL A 2 25.65 -16.11 -5.66
N ALA A 3 25.78 -15.99 -6.41
CA ALA A 3 26.16 -14.95 -6.99
C ALA A 3 25.30 -13.88 -7.32
N PHE A 4 24.44 -13.87 -7.09
CA PHE A 4 23.64 -12.93 -7.49
C PHE A 4 23.72 -11.64 -7.10
N ALA A 5 23.99 -11.54 -6.32
CA ALA A 5 24.06 -10.38 -5.79
C ALA A 5 24.40 -9.28 -6.65
N LEU A 6 25.11 -9.37 -7.35
CA LEU A 6 25.54 -8.35 -8.06
C LEU A 6 24.66 -7.61 -8.72
N VAL A 7 23.87 -8.06 -8.99
CA VAL A 7 23.03 -7.42 -9.66
C VAL A 7 22.71 -6.14 -9.23
N GLY A 8 22.42 -6.09 -8.18
CA GLY A 8 21.94 -4.94 -7.78
C GLY A 8 22.59 -3.73 -8.10
N LEU A 9 23.58 -3.78 -8.15
CA LEU A 9 24.16 -2.64 -8.28
C LEU A 9 23.90 -1.93 -9.33
N THR A 10 23.76 -2.47 -9.99
CA THR A 10 23.67 -1.86 -11.08
C THR A 10 22.85 -0.83 -11.05
N ALA A 11 22.20 -0.98 -10.80
CA ALA A 11 21.32 -0.12 -10.89
C ALA A 11 21.60 1.21 -10.78
N CYS A 12 22.29 1.48 -10.39
CA CYS A 12 22.47 2.78 -10.35
C CYS A 12 21.12 3.13 -10.13
N GLY A 13 20.50 2.16 -9.97
CA GLY A 13 19.53 2.49 -9.43
C GLY A 13 18.20 3.02 -9.67
N GLN A 14 17.80 3.37 -10.58
CA GLN A 14 16.45 3.86 -10.76
C GLN A 14 15.50 2.77 -11.19
N LEU A 15 14.29 2.80 -10.64
CA LEU A 15 13.27 1.84 -11.01
C LEU A 15 12.72 2.19 -12.38
N ASP A 16 12.63 1.22 -13.24
CA ASP A 16 12.06 1.39 -14.57
C ASP A 16 10.56 1.05 -14.54
N MET A 17 9.92 1.10 -15.70
CA MET A 17 8.49 0.81 -15.79
C MET A 17 8.14 -0.58 -15.29
N SER A 18 8.99 -1.55 -15.55
CA SER A 18 8.73 -2.92 -15.11
C SER A 18 8.76 -3.02 -13.58
N ALA A 19 9.74 -2.38 -12.95
CA ALA A 19 9.83 -2.38 -11.49
C ALA A 19 8.65 -1.64 -10.87
N VAL A 20 8.23 -0.54 -11.48
CA VAL A 20 7.08 0.22 -11.00
C VAL A 20 5.80 -0.63 -11.13
N GLU A 21 5.69 -1.40 -12.21
CA GLU A 21 4.53 -2.28 -12.38
C GLU A 21 4.50 -3.38 -11.31
N GLN A 22 5.65 -3.88 -10.90
CA GLN A 22 5.69 -4.87 -9.83
C GLN A 22 5.21 -4.26 -8.51
N GLN A 23 5.56 -3.00 -8.26
CA GLN A 23 5.06 -2.30 -7.07
C GLN A 23 3.55 -2.12 -7.13
N ARG A 24 3.02 -1.89 -8.33
CA ARG A 24 1.58 -1.75 -8.50
C ARG A 24 0.87 -3.05 -8.14
N VAL A 25 1.38 -4.17 -8.62
CA VAL A 25 0.78 -5.49 -8.33
C VAL A 25 0.82 -5.76 -6.82
N GLN A 26 1.94 -5.46 -6.19
CA GLN A 26 2.07 -5.67 -4.76
C GLN A 26 1.11 -4.78 -3.97
N LEU A 27 0.99 -3.53 -4.37
CA LEU A 27 0.11 -2.60 -3.69
C LEU A 27 -1.36 -3.00 -3.87
N LYS A 28 -1.74 -3.53 -5.02
CA LYS A 28 -3.09 -4.04 -5.22
C LYS A 28 -3.40 -5.17 -4.25
N SER A 29 -2.44 -6.04 -4.00
CA SER A 29 -2.61 -7.11 -3.04
C SER A 29 -2.80 -6.55 -1.63
N THR A 30 -2.02 -5.55 -1.27
CA THR A 30 -2.12 -4.92 0.05
C THR A 30 -3.48 -4.23 0.23
N VAL A 31 -3.97 -3.56 -0.81
CA VAL A 31 -5.29 -2.94 -0.75
C VAL A 31 -6.38 -3.99 -0.59
N ALA A 32 -6.24 -5.12 -1.26
CA ALA A 32 -7.22 -6.21 -1.14
C ALA A 32 -7.25 -6.75 0.30
N GLU A 33 -6.08 -6.92 0.91
CA GLU A 33 -6.02 -7.36 2.31
C GLU A 33 -6.63 -6.31 3.23
N ALA A 34 -6.36 -5.04 2.99
CA ALA A 34 -6.94 -3.96 3.79
C ALA A 34 -8.46 -3.93 3.66
N SER A 35 -8.97 -4.20 2.46
CA SER A 35 -10.42 -4.24 2.26
C SER A 35 -11.08 -5.36 3.04
N LEU A 36 -10.43 -6.52 3.11
CA LEU A 36 -10.94 -7.63 3.92
C LEU A 36 -10.90 -7.29 5.41
N LEU A 37 -9.84 -6.64 5.85
CA LEU A 37 -9.71 -6.26 7.24
C LEU A 37 -10.79 -5.25 7.64
N VAL A 38 -11.00 -4.24 6.80
CA VAL A 38 -11.99 -3.22 7.06
C VAL A 38 -13.39 -3.82 7.05
N SER A 39 -13.68 -4.71 6.11
CA SER A 39 -14.97 -5.36 6.04
C SER A 39 -15.25 -6.18 7.29
N GLY A 40 -14.27 -6.97 7.73
CA GLY A 40 -14.44 -7.77 8.94
C GLY A 40 -14.56 -6.91 10.20
N ALA A 41 -13.81 -5.80 10.26
CA ALA A 41 -13.91 -4.89 11.39
C ALA A 41 -15.26 -4.19 11.43
N ALA A 42 -15.80 -3.83 10.26
CA ALA A 42 -17.11 -3.20 10.19
C ALA A 42 -18.22 -4.14 10.66
N GLN A 43 -18.02 -5.43 10.47
CA GLN A 43 -19.00 -6.43 10.88
C GLN A 43 -18.69 -7.02 12.27
N SER A 44 -17.70 -6.49 12.94
CA SER A 44 -17.24 -6.93 14.25
C SER A 44 -16.84 -8.43 14.25
N GLU A 45 -16.25 -8.87 13.15
CA GLU A 45 -15.82 -10.25 13.00
C GLU A 45 -14.43 -10.50 13.58
N PHE A 46 -13.66 -9.46 13.83
CA PHE A 46 -12.29 -9.59 14.35
C PHE A 46 -12.16 -8.89 15.69
N THR A 47 -11.23 -9.35 16.52
CA THR A 47 -10.97 -8.70 17.80
C THR A 47 -10.21 -7.39 17.55
N ALA A 48 -10.36 -6.44 18.46
CA ALA A 48 -9.66 -5.17 18.34
C ALA A 48 -8.13 -5.33 18.29
N PRO A 49 -7.51 -6.17 19.14
CA PRO A 49 -6.07 -6.37 19.02
C PRO A 49 -5.61 -6.92 17.68
N PHE A 50 -6.40 -7.82 17.08
CA PHE A 50 -6.07 -8.34 15.76
C PHE A 50 -6.14 -7.24 14.71
N VAL A 51 -7.21 -6.44 14.74
CA VAL A 51 -7.38 -5.35 13.79
C VAL A 51 -6.25 -4.35 13.91
N LYS A 52 -5.87 -4.01 15.15
CA LYS A 52 -4.80 -3.05 15.39
C LYS A 52 -3.47 -3.55 14.82
N ALA A 53 -3.12 -4.78 15.12
CA ALA A 53 -1.85 -5.34 14.66
C ALA A 53 -1.80 -5.44 13.14
N ARG A 54 -2.90 -5.88 12.53
CA ARG A 54 -2.91 -6.05 11.09
C ARG A 54 -2.91 -4.70 10.37
N ALA A 55 -3.64 -3.73 10.91
CA ALA A 55 -3.65 -2.39 10.32
C ALA A 55 -2.25 -1.75 10.38
N GLU A 56 -1.51 -2.01 11.45
CA GLU A 56 -0.16 -1.50 11.58
C GLU A 56 0.75 -2.10 10.50
N GLU A 57 0.65 -3.40 10.29
CA GLU A 57 1.45 -4.06 9.25
C GLU A 57 1.13 -3.52 7.87
N LEU A 58 -0.15 -3.34 7.57
CA LEU A 58 -0.56 -2.84 6.25
C LEU A 58 -0.17 -1.38 6.05
N SER A 59 -0.20 -0.57 7.10
CA SER A 59 0.27 0.81 7.03
C SER A 59 1.76 0.85 6.75
N ASP A 60 2.54 -0.01 7.41
CA ASP A 60 3.97 -0.06 7.19
C ASP A 60 4.30 -0.51 5.76
N ASP A 61 3.57 -1.50 5.26
CA ASP A 61 3.77 -1.97 3.89
C ASP A 61 3.50 -0.85 2.88
N ALA A 62 2.41 -0.10 3.10
CA ALA A 62 2.08 1.02 2.22
C ALA A 62 3.13 2.12 2.29
N GLY A 63 3.63 2.41 3.49
CA GLY A 63 4.68 3.40 3.67
C GLY A 63 5.97 3.01 2.98
N ASN A 64 6.29 1.73 2.99
CA ASN A 64 7.48 1.24 2.30
C ASN A 64 7.35 1.39 0.78
N VAL A 65 6.16 1.15 0.24
CA VAL A 65 5.92 1.35 -1.19
C VAL A 65 6.04 2.83 -1.52
N GLU A 66 5.45 3.68 -0.71
CA GLU A 66 5.50 5.12 -0.96
C GLU A 66 6.94 5.62 -0.99
N SER A 67 7.73 5.23 -0.02
CA SER A 67 9.13 5.64 0.05
C SER A 67 9.95 5.09 -1.12
N GLY A 68 9.68 3.87 -1.50
CA GLY A 68 10.41 3.22 -2.58
C GLY A 68 10.13 3.80 -3.95
N LEU A 69 9.00 4.51 -4.09
CA LEU A 69 8.61 5.09 -5.36
C LEU A 69 8.86 6.60 -5.44
N ALA A 70 9.67 7.14 -4.54
CA ALA A 70 9.99 8.58 -4.58
C ALA A 70 10.64 8.93 -5.92
N ASP A 71 10.46 10.17 -6.37
CA ASP A 71 10.97 10.59 -7.69
C ASP A 71 12.45 10.31 -7.87
N SER A 72 13.25 10.44 -6.81
CA SER A 72 14.68 10.19 -6.92
C SER A 72 15.01 8.71 -7.15
N GLN A 73 14.04 7.82 -6.92
CA GLN A 73 14.24 6.39 -7.05
C GLN A 73 13.70 5.86 -8.38
N VAL A 74 13.04 6.69 -9.16
CA VAL A 74 12.30 6.23 -10.34
C VAL A 74 12.83 6.89 -11.61
N ALA A 75 13.02 6.12 -12.64
CA ALA A 75 13.48 6.62 -13.94
C ALA A 75 12.43 7.58 -14.51
N PRO A 76 12.86 8.67 -15.16
CA PRO A 76 11.92 9.70 -15.65
C PRO A 76 10.69 9.18 -16.40
N PRO A 77 10.80 8.20 -17.31
CA PRO A 77 9.60 7.74 -18.03
C PRO A 77 8.54 7.12 -17.15
N ALA A 78 8.94 6.60 -15.97
CA ALA A 78 8.00 5.92 -15.08
C ALA A 78 7.47 6.82 -13.96
N ARG A 79 7.91 8.08 -13.89
CA ARG A 79 7.58 8.94 -12.75
C ARG A 79 6.09 9.26 -12.64
N ALA A 80 5.40 9.45 -13.75
CA ALA A 80 3.97 9.75 -13.69
C ALA A 80 3.19 8.59 -13.11
N ARG A 81 3.52 7.37 -13.50
CA ARG A 81 2.87 6.18 -12.96
C ARG A 81 3.24 6.02 -11.48
N ALA A 82 4.50 6.19 -11.13
CA ALA A 82 4.93 6.08 -9.74
C ALA A 82 4.21 7.09 -8.85
N ALA A 83 3.95 8.30 -9.35
CA ALA A 83 3.23 9.29 -8.57
C ALA A 83 1.80 8.84 -8.24
N LYS A 84 1.13 8.18 -9.18
CA LYS A 84 -0.21 7.66 -8.95
C LYS A 84 -0.18 6.53 -7.93
N LEU A 85 0.83 5.69 -7.99
CA LEU A 85 0.97 4.60 -7.02
C LEU A 85 1.27 5.15 -5.63
N ARG A 86 2.09 6.21 -5.53
CA ARG A 86 2.36 6.83 -4.24
C ARG A 86 1.08 7.41 -3.64
N GLU A 87 0.22 7.97 -4.48
CA GLU A 87 -1.04 8.52 -3.99
C GLU A 87 -1.92 7.40 -3.42
N ALA A 88 -2.01 6.27 -4.11
CA ALA A 88 -2.78 5.12 -3.62
C ALA A 88 -2.18 4.58 -2.32
N ALA A 89 -0.85 4.49 -2.24
CA ALA A 89 -0.18 4.02 -1.02
C ALA A 89 -0.46 4.97 0.15
N ARG A 90 -0.47 6.28 -0.12
CA ARG A 90 -0.75 7.26 0.92
C ARG A 90 -2.17 7.14 1.43
N LEU A 91 -3.14 6.95 0.54
CA LEU A 91 -4.54 6.76 0.94
C LEU A 91 -4.68 5.49 1.78
N LEU A 92 -4.00 4.43 1.39
CA LEU A 92 -4.05 3.17 2.12
C LEU A 92 -3.42 3.34 3.51
N ALA A 93 -2.25 3.95 3.59
CA ALA A 93 -1.58 4.15 4.87
C ALA A 93 -2.45 4.99 5.81
N ALA A 94 -3.06 6.06 5.30
CA ALA A 94 -3.91 6.92 6.11
C ALA A 94 -5.12 6.16 6.64
N ALA A 95 -5.73 5.31 5.81
CA ALA A 95 -6.88 4.52 6.23
C ALA A 95 -6.47 3.53 7.33
N MET A 96 -5.33 2.88 7.15
CA MET A 96 -4.87 1.89 8.13
C MET A 96 -4.45 2.54 9.45
N ASP A 97 -3.86 3.74 9.39
CA ASP A 97 -3.50 4.46 10.61
C ASP A 97 -4.73 4.84 11.40
N ARG A 98 -5.79 5.24 10.72
CA ARG A 98 -7.04 5.57 11.41
C ARG A 98 -7.69 4.33 12.02
N LEU A 99 -7.65 3.20 11.30
CA LEU A 99 -8.20 1.96 11.81
C LEU A 99 -7.40 1.49 13.02
N ARG A 100 -6.07 1.61 12.98
CA ARG A 100 -5.21 1.23 14.08
C ARG A 100 -5.52 2.05 15.33
N ALA A 101 -5.83 3.33 15.16
CA ALA A 101 -6.13 4.21 16.30
C ALA A 101 -7.45 3.88 16.95
N SER A 102 -8.40 3.30 16.22
CA SER A 102 -9.72 2.95 16.76
C SER A 102 -10.17 1.60 16.21
N PRO A 103 -9.46 0.53 16.56
CA PRO A 103 -9.67 -0.78 15.94
C PRO A 103 -11.00 -1.45 16.29
N GLY A 104 -11.66 -0.99 17.33
CA GLY A 104 -12.94 -1.56 17.74
C GLY A 104 -14.15 -0.73 17.31
N ASP A 105 -13.98 0.19 16.38
CA ASP A 105 -15.07 1.07 15.94
C ASP A 105 -15.61 0.62 14.58
N PRO A 106 -16.75 -0.09 14.54
CA PRO A 106 -17.28 -0.60 13.27
C PRO A 106 -17.72 0.52 12.33
N ARG A 107 -18.15 1.66 12.87
CA ARG A 107 -18.60 2.77 12.03
C ARG A 107 -17.43 3.40 11.30
N LEU A 108 -16.29 3.54 12.00
CA LEU A 108 -15.08 4.02 11.37
C LEU A 108 -14.65 3.06 10.27
N ALA A 109 -14.65 1.77 10.58
CA ALA A 109 -14.25 0.75 9.59
C ALA A 109 -15.12 0.86 8.34
N ALA A 110 -16.43 1.04 8.51
CA ALA A 110 -17.33 1.18 7.37
C ALA A 110 -17.00 2.42 6.55
N ARG A 111 -16.64 3.53 7.21
CA ARG A 111 -16.28 4.74 6.48
C ARG A 111 -14.95 4.59 5.73
N LEU A 112 -14.04 3.83 6.27
CA LEU A 112 -12.74 3.63 5.62
C LEU A 112 -12.86 2.83 4.33
N SER A 113 -13.95 2.07 4.19
CA SER A 113 -14.21 1.33 2.97
C SER A 113 -14.22 2.25 1.75
N ALA A 114 -14.74 3.47 1.89
CA ALA A 114 -14.76 4.44 0.79
C ALA A 114 -13.34 4.89 0.42
N GLN A 115 -12.49 5.10 1.42
CA GLN A 115 -11.11 5.49 1.15
C GLN A 115 -10.35 4.38 0.43
N LEU A 116 -10.62 3.13 0.78
CA LEU A 116 -9.97 2.01 0.09
C LEU A 116 -10.43 1.87 -1.35
N LYS A 117 -11.69 2.21 -1.62
CA LYS A 117 -12.18 2.23 -2.99
C LYS A 117 -11.48 3.31 -3.81
N GLU A 118 -11.18 4.45 -3.18
CA GLU A 118 -10.43 5.49 -3.86
C GLU A 118 -9.00 5.03 -4.16
N ALA A 119 -8.38 4.34 -3.22
CA ALA A 119 -7.03 3.80 -3.44
C ALA A 119 -7.05 2.78 -4.58
N GLN A 120 -8.06 1.91 -4.61
CA GLN A 120 -8.19 0.92 -5.67
C GLN A 120 -8.38 1.61 -7.03
N ALA A 121 -9.20 2.66 -7.09
CA ALA A 121 -9.42 3.40 -8.32
C ALA A 121 -8.13 4.06 -8.81
N ALA A 122 -7.33 4.59 -7.89
CA ALA A 122 -6.04 5.18 -8.24
C ALA A 122 -5.09 4.14 -8.83
N LEU A 123 -5.12 2.93 -8.27
CA LEU A 123 -4.29 1.85 -8.78
C LEU A 123 -4.74 1.41 -10.17
N ASP A 124 -6.04 1.34 -10.39
CA ASP A 124 -6.58 0.91 -11.68
C ASP A 124 -6.28 1.95 -12.76
N ALA A 125 -6.17 3.22 -12.38
CA ALA A 125 -5.87 4.29 -13.32
C ALA A 125 -4.36 4.45 -13.58
N ALA A 126 -3.54 3.80 -12.80
CA ALA A 126 -2.08 3.96 -12.92
C ALA A 126 -1.45 3.13 -14.08
#